data_6cb7dc9a35f1882280646d1f8dbe9f4f
#
_entry.id   6cb7dc9a35f1882280646d1f8dbe9f4f
#
_cell.length_a   1.000
_cell.length_b   1.000
_cell.length_c   1.000
_cell.angle_alpha   90.00
_cell.angle_beta   90.00
_cell.angle_gamma   90.00
#
_symmetry.space_group_name_H-M   'P 1'
#
loop_
_entity.id
_entity.type
_entity.pdbx_description
1 polymer ?
#
loop_
_entity_poly.entity_id
_entity_poly.type
_entity_poly.pdbx_seq_one_letter_code
_entity_poly.pdbx_strand_id
1 'polypeptide(L)'
;MFFEDLEYKDKAIPKTILGYGPFMAELYFGHRSRLYLDDLYNNPQNIADVIVESYNQGVRAINLVNDSNLLEAYDLAVQQGCEMKVIATIGKSDVDYLNPNYEVAKEVDWEDEIELFSEYDCPLMLVDEFIVDGYDWKLTSKILSEINSTGALSGLVTAFPSRTTDLLPDNLDMDLFDFFMIPFNSLSYMMD
;
A
#
# COMPACT_ATOMS: atom_id res chain seq x y z
N MET A 1 -2.01 -16.16 15.68
CA MET A 1 -1.01 -16.78 14.81
C MET A 1 -0.95 -16.00 13.49
N PHE A 2 -0.46 -16.47 12.34
CA PHE A 2 -0.28 -15.62 11.13
C PHE A 2 -1.59 -15.09 10.51
N PHE A 3 -2.69 -15.78 10.71
CA PHE A 3 -4.00 -15.43 10.13
C PHE A 3 -4.99 -14.84 11.16
N GLU A 4 -4.49 -14.47 12.33
CA GLU A 4 -5.29 -13.75 13.32
C GLU A 4 -5.23 -12.26 13.04
N ASP A 5 -6.28 -11.53 13.39
CA ASP A 5 -6.29 -10.08 13.28
C ASP A 5 -5.50 -9.42 14.41
N LEU A 6 -4.99 -8.24 14.15
CA LEU A 6 -4.53 -7.29 15.15
C LEU A 6 -5.70 -6.37 15.50
N GLU A 7 -6.17 -6.46 16.74
CA GLU A 7 -7.13 -5.50 17.26
C GLU A 7 -6.38 -4.23 17.66
N TYR A 8 -6.70 -3.13 16.99
CA TYR A 8 -6.12 -1.83 17.27
C TYR A 8 -7.16 -0.73 17.18
N LYS A 9 -7.30 0.08 18.26
CA LYS A 9 -8.42 0.99 18.45
C LYS A 9 -9.73 0.21 18.26
N ASP A 10 -10.57 0.60 17.33
CA ASP A 10 -11.85 -0.04 17.01
C ASP A 10 -11.81 -0.87 15.71
N LYS A 11 -10.62 -1.17 15.21
CA LYS A 11 -10.40 -1.86 13.93
C LYS A 11 -9.70 -3.20 14.12
N ALA A 12 -10.09 -4.16 13.30
CA ALA A 12 -9.42 -5.45 13.16
C ALA A 12 -8.61 -5.46 11.87
N ILE A 13 -7.28 -5.51 11.97
CA ILE A 13 -6.35 -5.51 10.85
C ILE A 13 -5.77 -6.92 10.68
N PRO A 14 -6.01 -7.60 9.55
CA PRO A 14 -5.39 -8.89 9.29
C PRO A 14 -3.85 -8.82 9.31
N LYS A 15 -3.21 -9.74 10.04
CA LYS A 15 -1.75 -9.76 10.21
C LYS A 15 -1.00 -10.23 8.96
N THR A 16 -1.70 -10.86 8.01
CA THR A 16 -1.14 -11.29 6.73
C THR A 16 -1.85 -10.57 5.61
N ILE A 17 -1.10 -9.83 4.83
CA ILE A 17 -1.59 -8.97 3.75
C ILE A 17 -0.93 -9.40 2.44
N LEU A 18 -1.72 -9.65 1.40
CA LEU A 18 -1.22 -9.90 0.05
C LEU A 18 -0.74 -8.58 -0.56
N GLY A 19 0.53 -8.48 -0.93
CA GLY A 19 1.10 -7.27 -1.50
C GLY A 19 0.85 -7.16 -3.01
N TYR A 20 0.70 -5.95 -3.52
CA TYR A 20 0.44 -5.67 -4.94
C TYR A 20 1.69 -5.72 -5.83
N GLY A 21 2.89 -5.60 -5.27
CA GLY A 21 4.12 -5.41 -6.05
C GLY A 21 4.33 -6.37 -7.23
N PRO A 22 4.10 -7.71 -7.09
CA PRO A 22 4.18 -8.63 -8.22
C PRO A 22 3.13 -8.35 -9.31
N PHE A 23 1.95 -7.88 -8.94
CA PHE A 23 0.85 -7.57 -9.87
C PHE A 23 1.15 -6.34 -10.73
N MET A 24 1.93 -5.40 -10.19
CA MET A 24 2.43 -4.21 -10.87
C MET A 24 3.77 -4.44 -11.59
N ALA A 25 4.30 -5.67 -11.56
CA ALA A 25 5.60 -6.03 -12.14
C ALA A 25 6.75 -5.10 -11.70
N GLU A 26 6.73 -4.68 -10.44
CA GLU A 26 7.67 -3.70 -9.87
C GLU A 26 9.14 -4.07 -10.14
N LEU A 27 9.94 -3.06 -10.52
CA LEU A 27 11.31 -3.26 -11.00
C LEU A 27 12.26 -3.84 -9.93
N TYR A 28 11.97 -3.64 -8.65
CA TYR A 28 12.80 -4.18 -7.57
C TYR A 28 12.78 -5.72 -7.47
N PHE A 29 11.88 -6.41 -8.18
CA PHE A 29 11.95 -7.87 -8.33
C PHE A 29 13.03 -8.33 -9.33
N GLY A 30 13.73 -7.40 -9.99
CA GLY A 30 14.80 -7.68 -10.93
C GLY A 30 14.30 -8.50 -12.13
N HIS A 31 14.97 -9.62 -12.45
CA HIS A 31 14.58 -10.46 -13.60
C HIS A 31 13.19 -11.08 -13.49
N ARG A 32 12.62 -11.19 -12.30
CA ARG A 32 11.26 -11.69 -12.09
C ARG A 32 10.20 -10.71 -12.55
N SER A 33 10.49 -9.40 -12.55
CA SER A 33 9.55 -8.39 -13.03
C SER A 33 9.07 -8.67 -14.45
N ARG A 34 9.95 -9.24 -15.31
CA ARG A 34 9.55 -9.62 -16.66
C ARG A 34 8.52 -10.75 -16.68
N LEU A 35 8.66 -11.74 -15.81
CA LEU A 35 7.68 -12.84 -15.69
C LEU A 35 6.35 -12.30 -15.18
N TYR A 36 6.38 -11.42 -14.19
CA TYR A 36 5.18 -10.79 -13.66
C TYR A 36 4.51 -9.88 -14.70
N LEU A 37 5.29 -9.19 -15.53
CA LEU A 37 4.77 -8.40 -16.65
C LEU A 37 4.01 -9.27 -17.67
N ASP A 38 4.59 -10.41 -18.04
CA ASP A 38 4.02 -11.31 -19.04
C ASP A 38 2.80 -12.09 -18.48
N ASP A 39 2.83 -12.48 -17.20
CA ASP A 39 1.83 -13.38 -16.61
C ASP A 39 0.71 -12.65 -15.85
N LEU A 40 0.99 -11.48 -15.24
CA LEU A 40 0.09 -10.81 -14.31
C LEU A 40 -0.30 -9.40 -14.75
N TYR A 41 0.65 -8.51 -14.99
CA TYR A 41 0.45 -7.06 -15.09
C TYR A 41 -0.70 -6.76 -16.07
N ASN A 42 -1.01 -6.91 -17.10
CA ASN A 42 -2.18 -6.60 -17.94
C ASN A 42 -3.17 -7.77 -18.04
N ASN A 43 -3.24 -8.60 -17.00
CA ASN A 43 -4.13 -9.75 -16.99
C ASN A 43 -4.92 -9.81 -15.67
N PRO A 44 -6.01 -9.03 -15.55
CA PRO A 44 -6.80 -8.99 -14.32
C PRO A 44 -7.32 -10.36 -13.87
N GLN A 45 -7.64 -11.27 -14.80
CA GLN A 45 -8.10 -12.61 -14.45
C GLN A 45 -7.00 -13.43 -13.76
N ASN A 46 -5.76 -13.39 -14.25
CA ASN A 46 -4.67 -14.12 -13.60
C ASN A 46 -4.36 -13.54 -12.21
N ILE A 47 -4.45 -12.22 -12.06
CA ILE A 47 -4.32 -11.57 -10.75
C ILE A 47 -5.46 -12.03 -9.82
N ALA A 48 -6.70 -12.02 -10.31
CA ALA A 48 -7.87 -12.49 -9.54
C ALA A 48 -7.71 -13.93 -9.07
N ASP A 49 -7.21 -14.82 -9.92
CA ASP A 49 -6.96 -16.22 -9.56
C ASP A 49 -5.93 -16.35 -8.41
N VAL A 50 -4.89 -15.51 -8.41
CA VAL A 50 -3.91 -15.45 -7.30
C VAL A 50 -4.55 -14.89 -6.02
N ILE A 51 -5.40 -13.87 -6.12
CA ILE A 51 -6.13 -13.30 -4.97
C ILE A 51 -7.03 -14.38 -4.36
N VAL A 52 -7.84 -15.05 -5.17
CA VAL A 52 -8.76 -16.12 -4.72
C VAL A 52 -7.99 -17.28 -4.09
N GLU A 53 -6.89 -17.73 -4.70
CA GLU A 53 -6.07 -18.79 -4.11
C GLU A 53 -5.47 -18.36 -2.77
N SER A 54 -4.98 -17.12 -2.67
CA SER A 54 -4.47 -16.56 -1.41
C SER A 54 -5.55 -16.53 -0.33
N TYR A 55 -6.77 -16.14 -0.70
CA TYR A 55 -7.92 -16.17 0.20
C TYR A 55 -8.25 -17.58 0.69
N ASN A 56 -8.23 -18.57 -0.22
CA ASN A 56 -8.45 -20.00 0.11
C ASN A 56 -7.38 -20.52 1.07
N GLN A 57 -6.15 -20.00 1.02
CA GLN A 57 -5.07 -20.33 1.94
C GLN A 57 -5.15 -19.59 3.28
N GLY A 58 -6.14 -18.70 3.47
CA GLY A 58 -6.39 -18.03 4.75
C GLY A 58 -5.95 -16.58 4.83
N VAL A 59 -5.41 -15.98 3.76
CA VAL A 59 -5.13 -14.53 3.72
C VAL A 59 -6.45 -13.76 3.73
N ARG A 60 -6.53 -12.67 4.48
CA ARG A 60 -7.77 -11.90 4.68
C ARG A 60 -7.63 -10.42 4.40
N ALA A 61 -6.48 -9.98 3.90
CA ALA A 61 -6.31 -8.63 3.41
C ALA A 61 -5.42 -8.59 2.17
N ILE A 62 -5.61 -7.55 1.38
CA ILE A 62 -4.80 -7.23 0.20
C ILE A 62 -4.41 -5.76 0.26
N ASN A 63 -3.15 -5.46 -0.09
CA ASN A 63 -2.72 -4.09 -0.30
C ASN A 63 -3.03 -3.69 -1.75
N LEU A 64 -3.78 -2.60 -1.92
CA LEU A 64 -4.17 -2.06 -3.22
C LEU A 64 -3.62 -0.65 -3.43
N VAL A 65 -3.40 -0.31 -4.68
CA VAL A 65 -3.16 1.04 -5.19
C VAL A 65 -4.21 1.37 -6.24
N ASN A 66 -4.38 2.62 -6.60
CA ASN A 66 -5.28 3.05 -7.66
C ASN A 66 -4.71 2.70 -9.04
N ASP A 67 -4.84 1.44 -9.41
CA ASP A 67 -4.53 0.90 -10.74
C ASP A 67 -5.72 0.13 -11.29
N SER A 68 -6.13 0.45 -12.51
CA SER A 68 -7.35 -0.08 -13.11
C SER A 68 -7.35 -1.60 -13.26
N ASN A 69 -6.21 -2.22 -13.61
CA ASN A 69 -6.12 -3.67 -13.75
C ASN A 69 -6.17 -4.37 -12.40
N LEU A 70 -5.53 -3.78 -11.38
CA LEU A 70 -5.52 -4.33 -10.03
C LEU A 70 -6.91 -4.23 -9.38
N LEU A 71 -7.60 -3.11 -9.55
CA LEU A 71 -8.97 -2.92 -9.07
C LEU A 71 -9.95 -3.87 -9.78
N GLU A 72 -9.86 -4.01 -11.12
CA GLU A 72 -10.65 -4.98 -11.86
C GLU A 72 -10.39 -6.41 -11.36
N ALA A 73 -9.14 -6.77 -11.12
CA ALA A 73 -8.79 -8.08 -10.61
C ALA A 73 -9.37 -8.36 -9.21
N TYR A 74 -9.35 -7.36 -8.33
CA TYR A 74 -9.97 -7.46 -7.02
C TYR A 74 -11.49 -7.65 -7.13
N ASP A 75 -12.16 -6.89 -8.00
CA ASP A 75 -13.60 -7.02 -8.23
C ASP A 75 -13.97 -8.41 -8.79
N LEU A 76 -13.16 -8.96 -9.71
CA LEU A 76 -13.30 -10.33 -10.19
C LEU A 76 -13.15 -11.37 -9.08
N ALA A 77 -12.22 -11.16 -8.15
CA ALA A 77 -12.05 -12.04 -7.00
C ALA A 77 -13.25 -11.95 -6.03
N VAL A 78 -13.77 -10.74 -5.79
CA VAL A 78 -14.98 -10.53 -4.97
C VAL A 78 -16.19 -11.24 -5.58
N GLN A 79 -16.37 -11.18 -6.91
CA GLN A 79 -17.42 -11.93 -7.60
C GLN A 79 -17.31 -13.45 -7.42
N GLN A 80 -16.12 -13.96 -7.13
CA GLN A 80 -15.85 -15.37 -6.81
C GLN A 80 -15.99 -15.69 -5.31
N GLY A 81 -16.45 -14.73 -4.49
CA GLY A 81 -16.67 -14.91 -3.05
C GLY A 81 -15.45 -14.60 -2.17
N CYS A 82 -14.45 -13.90 -2.69
CA CYS A 82 -13.32 -13.43 -1.92
C CYS A 82 -13.74 -12.22 -1.06
N GLU A 83 -13.60 -12.34 0.25
CA GLU A 83 -13.95 -11.28 1.22
C GLU A 83 -12.67 -10.80 1.95
N MET A 84 -11.70 -10.26 1.20
CA MET A 84 -10.51 -9.65 1.78
C MET A 84 -10.77 -8.18 2.13
N LYS A 85 -10.24 -7.73 3.28
CA LYS A 85 -10.13 -6.30 3.58
C LYS A 85 -9.09 -5.65 2.70
N VAL A 86 -9.33 -4.39 2.34
CA VAL A 86 -8.39 -3.58 1.60
C VAL A 86 -7.48 -2.82 2.55
N ILE A 87 -6.19 -2.88 2.34
CA ILE A 87 -5.21 -1.94 2.88
C ILE A 87 -4.77 -1.08 1.72
N ALA A 88 -5.16 0.19 1.69
CA ALA A 88 -4.85 1.04 0.54
C ALA A 88 -3.49 1.73 0.70
N THR A 89 -2.73 1.86 -0.40
CA THR A 89 -1.60 2.78 -0.48
C THR A 89 -2.02 3.98 -1.33
N ILE A 90 -1.98 5.17 -0.73
CA ILE A 90 -2.47 6.42 -1.28
C ILE A 90 -1.30 7.24 -1.85
N GLY A 91 -1.47 7.76 -3.04
CA GLY A 91 -0.49 8.61 -3.70
C GLY A 91 0.62 7.85 -4.43
N LYS A 92 0.35 6.60 -4.84
CA LYS A 92 1.28 5.84 -5.68
C LYS A 92 1.54 6.59 -6.98
N SER A 93 2.83 6.77 -7.28
CA SER A 93 3.27 7.48 -8.47
C SER A 93 4.28 6.67 -9.29
N ASP A 94 4.42 7.02 -10.57
CA ASP A 94 5.38 6.41 -11.50
C ASP A 94 6.80 7.00 -11.33
N VAL A 95 7.28 7.03 -10.09
CA VAL A 95 8.65 7.47 -9.81
C VAL A 95 9.64 6.36 -10.14
N ASP A 96 10.69 6.70 -10.88
CA ASP A 96 11.78 5.78 -11.17
C ASP A 96 12.62 5.51 -9.91
N TYR A 97 12.62 4.29 -9.40
CA TYR A 97 13.40 3.87 -8.23
C TYR A 97 14.92 4.07 -8.37
N LEU A 98 15.43 4.06 -9.61
CA LEU A 98 16.87 4.24 -9.86
C LEU A 98 17.28 5.71 -9.92
N ASN A 99 16.34 6.60 -10.18
CA ASN A 99 16.56 8.04 -10.25
C ASN A 99 15.31 8.79 -9.77
N PRO A 100 15.00 8.72 -8.46
CA PRO A 100 13.74 9.20 -7.94
C PRO A 100 13.62 10.71 -8.06
N ASN A 101 12.54 11.16 -8.73
CA ASN A 101 12.10 12.53 -8.74
C ASN A 101 10.85 12.67 -7.86
N TYR A 102 11.05 12.98 -6.61
CA TYR A 102 9.98 13.09 -5.61
C TYR A 102 8.96 14.21 -5.91
N GLU A 103 9.28 15.15 -6.79
CA GLU A 103 8.31 16.18 -7.19
C GLU A 103 7.13 15.58 -7.98
N VAL A 104 7.35 14.50 -8.72
CA VAL A 104 6.28 13.77 -9.43
C VAL A 104 5.23 13.20 -8.45
N ALA A 105 5.68 12.71 -7.30
CA ALA A 105 4.79 12.17 -6.28
C ALA A 105 3.85 13.23 -5.65
N LYS A 106 4.19 14.52 -5.76
CA LYS A 106 3.36 15.62 -5.24
C LYS A 106 2.19 15.98 -6.16
N GLU A 107 2.21 15.53 -7.40
CA GLU A 107 1.20 15.83 -8.42
C GLU A 107 0.08 14.79 -8.49
N VAL A 108 0.16 13.74 -7.68
CA VAL A 108 -0.83 12.66 -7.65
C VAL A 108 -2.15 13.16 -7.05
N ASP A 109 -3.26 12.73 -7.62
CA ASP A 109 -4.61 13.04 -7.13
C ASP A 109 -5.00 12.12 -5.96
N TRP A 110 -4.32 12.30 -4.83
CA TRP A 110 -4.51 11.48 -3.64
C TRP A 110 -5.88 11.70 -2.96
N GLU A 111 -6.55 12.84 -3.21
CA GLU A 111 -7.88 13.15 -2.68
C GLU A 111 -8.92 12.17 -3.29
N ASP A 112 -8.90 12.01 -4.61
CA ASP A 112 -9.77 11.06 -5.32
C ASP A 112 -9.47 9.60 -4.92
N GLU A 113 -8.21 9.26 -4.63
CA GLU A 113 -7.85 7.93 -4.16
C GLU A 113 -8.41 7.62 -2.76
N ILE A 114 -8.39 8.58 -1.84
CA ILE A 114 -9.01 8.43 -0.51
C ILE A 114 -10.51 8.23 -0.64
N GLU A 115 -11.19 9.01 -1.50
CA GLU A 115 -12.62 8.85 -1.77
C GLU A 115 -12.91 7.44 -2.33
N LEU A 116 -12.16 7.02 -3.34
CA LEU A 116 -12.27 5.68 -3.95
C LEU A 116 -12.16 4.57 -2.89
N PHE A 117 -11.09 4.57 -2.09
CA PHE A 117 -10.86 3.50 -1.13
C PHE A 117 -11.78 3.57 0.10
N SER A 118 -12.45 4.69 0.32
CA SER A 118 -13.49 4.80 1.35
C SER A 118 -14.76 4.02 1.00
N GLU A 119 -14.95 3.62 -0.26
CA GLU A 119 -16.04 2.76 -0.70
C GLU A 119 -15.80 1.26 -0.42
N TYR A 120 -14.55 0.87 -0.07
CA TYR A 120 -14.18 -0.50 0.25
C TYR A 120 -14.19 -0.77 1.76
N ASP A 121 -14.17 -2.04 2.18
CA ASP A 121 -13.82 -2.41 3.56
C ASP A 121 -12.31 -2.17 3.77
N CYS A 122 -11.95 -0.90 3.95
CA CYS A 122 -10.59 -0.39 4.05
C CYS A 122 -10.31 0.16 5.44
N PRO A 123 -9.90 -0.67 6.41
CA PRO A 123 -9.62 -0.23 7.77
C PRO A 123 -8.33 0.59 7.92
N LEU A 124 -7.43 0.56 6.94
CA LEU A 124 -6.12 1.20 6.99
C LEU A 124 -5.74 1.75 5.62
N MET A 125 -5.34 3.02 5.57
CA MET A 125 -4.77 3.67 4.40
C MET A 125 -3.35 4.15 4.72
N LEU A 126 -2.41 3.90 3.82
CA LEU A 126 -0.98 4.18 3.95
C LEU A 126 -0.56 5.24 2.93
N VAL A 127 0.17 6.25 3.35
CA VAL A 127 0.76 7.24 2.44
C VAL A 127 1.96 6.60 1.73
N ASP A 128 2.01 6.72 0.40
CA ASP A 128 3.04 6.11 -0.45
C ASP A 128 4.46 6.57 -0.10
N GLU A 129 5.43 5.68 -0.30
CA GLU A 129 6.84 5.90 0.04
C GLU A 129 7.47 7.10 -0.68
N PHE A 130 7.10 7.39 -1.91
CA PHE A 130 7.67 8.53 -2.63
C PHE A 130 7.16 9.89 -2.13
N ILE A 131 5.99 9.93 -1.52
CA ILE A 131 5.52 11.12 -0.79
C ILE A 131 6.27 11.25 0.53
N VAL A 132 6.34 10.16 1.31
CA VAL A 132 6.97 10.14 2.63
C VAL A 132 8.47 10.42 2.54
N ASP A 133 9.18 9.74 1.66
CA ASP A 133 10.64 9.84 1.47
C ASP A 133 11.05 11.08 0.65
N GLY A 134 10.08 11.79 0.10
CA GLY A 134 10.25 13.15 -0.42
C GLY A 134 10.35 14.21 0.68
N TYR A 135 10.03 13.85 1.93
CA TYR A 135 10.09 14.69 3.12
C TYR A 135 9.28 16.00 3.04
N ASP A 136 8.23 16.03 2.21
CA ASP A 136 7.24 17.11 2.24
C ASP A 136 6.23 16.87 3.35
N TRP A 137 6.64 17.16 4.58
CA TRP A 137 5.85 16.91 5.79
C TRP A 137 4.51 17.64 5.81
N LYS A 138 4.42 18.77 5.11
CA LYS A 138 3.15 19.50 5.00
C LYS A 138 2.15 18.72 4.14
N LEU A 139 2.59 18.18 3.02
CA LEU A 139 1.76 17.33 2.17
C LEU A 139 1.39 16.03 2.90
N THR A 140 2.38 15.35 3.49
CA THR A 140 2.16 14.13 4.28
C THR A 140 1.13 14.35 5.40
N SER A 141 1.25 15.45 6.16
CA SER A 141 0.30 15.80 7.22
C SER A 141 -1.11 16.03 6.68
N LYS A 142 -1.24 16.69 5.51
CA LYS A 142 -2.54 16.94 4.87
C LYS A 142 -3.22 15.63 4.48
N ILE A 143 -2.48 14.71 3.84
CA ILE A 143 -3.01 13.39 3.43
C ILE A 143 -3.44 12.57 4.65
N LEU A 144 -2.59 12.49 5.69
CA LEU A 144 -2.92 11.76 6.92
C LEU A 144 -4.18 12.33 7.60
N SER A 145 -4.31 13.64 7.62
CA SER A 145 -5.49 14.31 8.21
C SER A 145 -6.77 13.96 7.43
N GLU A 146 -6.69 13.88 6.11
CA GLU A 146 -7.82 13.49 5.27
C GLU A 146 -8.18 12.03 5.46
N ILE A 147 -7.19 11.12 5.48
CA ILE A 147 -7.42 9.70 5.80
C ILE A 147 -8.12 9.56 7.15
N ASN A 148 -7.64 10.23 8.20
CA ASN A 148 -8.23 10.18 9.52
C ASN A 148 -9.69 10.70 9.53
N SER A 149 -10.04 11.65 8.65
CA SER A 149 -11.40 12.17 8.52
C SER A 149 -12.39 11.13 8.02
N THR A 150 -11.93 10.10 7.28
CA THR A 150 -12.78 8.97 6.82
C THR A 150 -13.10 7.98 7.93
N GLY A 151 -12.37 8.00 9.05
CA GLY A 151 -12.44 7.02 10.11
C GLY A 151 -11.59 5.75 9.87
N ALA A 152 -10.83 5.68 8.78
CA ALA A 152 -9.78 4.67 8.59
C ALA A 152 -8.57 4.98 9.50
N LEU A 153 -7.80 3.95 9.84
CA LEU A 153 -6.48 4.14 10.41
C LEU A 153 -5.52 4.65 9.34
N SER A 154 -4.53 5.41 9.74
CA SER A 154 -3.56 5.96 8.81
C SER A 154 -2.14 5.46 9.08
N GLY A 155 -1.30 5.45 8.05
CA GLY A 155 0.08 5.04 8.19
C GLY A 155 0.98 5.59 7.10
N LEU A 156 2.26 5.30 7.23
CA LEU A 156 3.32 5.75 6.34
C LEU A 156 4.06 4.54 5.74
N VAL A 157 4.37 4.60 4.45
CA VAL A 157 5.31 3.68 3.80
C VAL A 157 6.64 4.41 3.64
N THR A 158 7.76 3.78 3.98
CA THR A 158 9.10 4.34 3.75
C THR A 158 10.11 3.26 3.38
N ALA A 159 10.95 3.56 2.41
CA ALA A 159 12.11 2.75 2.05
C ALA A 159 13.33 3.06 2.91
N PHE A 160 13.32 4.17 3.68
CA PHE A 160 14.42 4.66 4.51
C PHE A 160 13.99 4.79 5.98
N PRO A 161 13.65 3.67 6.67
CA PRO A 161 13.05 3.71 8.00
C PRO A 161 13.90 4.45 9.03
N SER A 162 15.22 4.25 9.06
CA SER A 162 16.10 4.94 10.03
C SER A 162 16.04 6.45 9.83
N ARG A 163 16.27 6.90 8.61
CA ARG A 163 16.26 8.33 8.30
C ARG A 163 14.90 8.97 8.54
N THR A 164 13.84 8.30 8.12
CA THR A 164 12.47 8.80 8.27
C THR A 164 12.11 8.91 9.74
N THR A 165 12.41 7.90 10.58
CA THR A 165 12.13 7.94 12.01
C THR A 165 12.93 9.00 12.76
N ASP A 166 14.16 9.31 12.34
CA ASP A 166 14.94 10.41 12.92
C ASP A 166 14.35 11.80 12.63
N LEU A 167 13.71 11.96 11.46
CA LEU A 167 13.15 13.26 11.05
C LEU A 167 11.72 13.50 11.55
N LEU A 168 10.94 12.45 11.74
CA LEU A 168 9.51 12.55 12.07
C LEU A 168 9.18 13.40 13.29
N PRO A 169 9.84 13.22 14.48
CA PRO A 169 9.42 13.91 15.69
C PRO A 169 9.51 15.43 15.62
N ASP A 170 10.38 15.96 14.76
CA ASP A 170 10.59 17.39 14.59
C ASP A 170 9.69 18.00 13.49
N ASN A 171 9.05 17.19 12.68
CA ASN A 171 8.40 17.64 11.45
C ASN A 171 6.92 17.24 11.32
N LEU A 172 6.48 16.19 12.01
CA LEU A 172 5.12 15.67 11.93
C LEU A 172 4.55 15.44 13.33
N ASP A 173 3.26 15.73 13.50
CA ASP A 173 2.54 15.32 14.71
C ASP A 173 2.42 13.78 14.71
N MET A 174 3.02 13.17 15.73
CA MET A 174 3.08 11.70 15.86
C MET A 174 1.72 11.07 16.15
N ASP A 175 0.72 11.84 16.53
CA ASP A 175 -0.65 11.37 16.74
C ASP A 175 -1.45 11.28 15.42
N LEU A 176 -0.89 11.76 14.31
CA LEU A 176 -1.55 11.74 13.00
C LEU A 176 -1.54 10.39 12.32
N PHE A 177 -0.68 9.46 12.71
CA PHE A 177 -0.61 8.15 12.07
C PHE A 177 -0.44 7.01 13.09
N ASP A 178 -0.85 5.81 12.69
CA ASP A 178 -0.92 4.64 13.55
C ASP A 178 0.08 3.55 13.15
N PHE A 179 0.47 3.49 11.87
CA PHE A 179 1.24 2.38 11.33
C PHE A 179 2.42 2.86 10.48
N PHE A 180 3.49 2.06 10.54
CA PHE A 180 4.58 2.10 9.58
C PHE A 180 4.62 0.82 8.76
N MET A 181 4.70 0.97 7.44
CA MET A 181 5.07 -0.10 6.53
C MET A 181 6.52 0.11 6.08
N ILE A 182 7.37 -0.85 6.42
CA ILE A 182 8.80 -0.79 6.15
C ILE A 182 9.27 -2.07 5.44
N PRO A 183 10.31 -2.03 4.59
CA PRO A 183 10.90 -3.21 4.01
C PRO A 183 11.61 -4.04 5.08
N PHE A 184 11.41 -5.36 5.07
CA PHE A 184 12.12 -6.30 5.93
C PHE A 184 12.47 -7.56 5.14
N ASN A 185 13.73 -7.72 4.82
CA ASN A 185 14.19 -8.85 4.02
C ASN A 185 15.63 -9.28 4.35
N SER A 186 15.98 -10.52 4.00
CA SER A 186 17.30 -11.10 4.29
C SER A 186 18.45 -10.52 3.48
N LEU A 187 18.17 -9.70 2.47
CA LEU A 187 19.18 -9.09 1.60
C LEU A 187 19.55 -7.68 2.03
N SER A 188 18.92 -7.16 3.08
CA SER A 188 19.02 -5.76 3.53
C SER A 188 18.73 -4.74 2.42
N TYR A 189 17.87 -5.11 1.46
CA TYR A 189 17.50 -4.24 0.35
C TYR A 189 16.49 -3.21 0.86
N MET A 190 16.78 -1.91 0.64
CA MET A 190 15.96 -0.79 1.12
C MET A 190 15.63 -0.91 2.63
N MET A 191 16.64 -1.22 3.44
CA MET A 191 16.49 -1.35 4.89
C MET A 191 17.45 -0.42 5.64
N ASP A 192 17.98 0.59 4.97
CA ASP A 192 19.02 1.57 5.37
C ASP A 192 19.68 1.39 6.74
#